data_61f4c739427823fa1cb4de6a81a30fa1
#
_entry.id   61f4c739427823fa1cb4de6a81a30fa1
#
_cell.length_a   1.000
_cell.length_b   1.000
_cell.length_c   1.000
_cell.angle_alpha   90.00
_cell.angle_beta   90.00
_cell.angle_gamma   90.00
#
_symmetry.space_group_name_H-M   'P 1'
#
loop_
_entity.id
_entity.type
_entity.pdbx_description
1 polymer ?
#
loop_
_entity_poly.entity_id
_entity_poly.type
_entity_poly.pdbx_seq_one_letter_code
_entity_poly.pdbx_strand_id
1 'polypeptide(L)'
;MGSRWTGLSNLLEVTGAETLPPPLLSSKPVSWITPGLTPTLLCRGGIRGVTFLLRRDGDDQFLKVVEAPEAVEATFPVHQAGNYSCSYRTHAAGTPSEPSATVTIQEMATPPPPRLTVEGKSAAVLLLGRKGSLSCVAPLEGAVFQLRRGDKELLINRWSSSPDRVFFDLKWMAPGDGGLYTCRYHLRGEQMPWSADSEPVELLLSDETLPAPDFSAEPATLRPAVGSLVQLRCRAPRAGLRFALVRYWDGYQVLDLQSPAGAEALFELRDVSPIDSSNYSCIYVDTAPPFAGSVPGAHLDLHVDGPLPKPQLRPLWSGAVSPGQDAVLRCESSVPYFTLELLREGEVVASAYHPSTDLVLTYVGPQHAGSYSCRSRSRWPLVSELSNPVELQVAGS
;
A
#
# COMPACT_ATOMS: atom_id res chain seq x y z
N MET A 1 -57.08 -53.76 -35.50
CA MET A 1 -55.93 -54.04 -34.69
C MET A 1 -55.26 -52.70 -34.37
N GLY A 2 -55.62 -52.15 -33.26
CA GLY A 2 -55.09 -50.82 -32.82
C GLY A 2 -54.13 -50.99 -31.70
N SER A 3 -52.93 -50.47 -31.85
CA SER A 3 -51.96 -50.35 -30.80
C SER A 3 -52.01 -48.93 -30.20
N ARG A 4 -52.44 -48.84 -28.96
CA ARG A 4 -52.42 -47.65 -28.13
C ARG A 4 -50.97 -47.42 -27.69
N TRP A 5 -50.46 -46.24 -27.96
CA TRP A 5 -49.28 -45.70 -27.30
C TRP A 5 -49.74 -44.92 -26.09
N THR A 6 -49.41 -45.38 -24.89
CA THR A 6 -49.49 -44.60 -23.63
C THR A 6 -48.17 -43.94 -23.43
N GLY A 7 -48.12 -42.66 -23.73
CA GLY A 7 -46.99 -41.82 -23.35
C GLY A 7 -47.03 -41.51 -21.85
N LEU A 8 -46.13 -42.08 -21.09
CA LEU A 8 -45.82 -41.65 -19.76
C LEU A 8 -44.96 -40.37 -19.88
N SER A 9 -45.59 -39.23 -19.64
CA SER A 9 -44.83 -38.01 -19.35
C SER A 9 -44.29 -38.13 -17.95
N ASN A 10 -42.99 -38.39 -17.81
CA ASN A 10 -42.28 -38.15 -16.56
C ASN A 10 -42.25 -36.66 -16.32
N LEU A 11 -43.16 -36.18 -15.46
CA LEU A 11 -42.95 -34.93 -14.78
C LEU A 11 -41.72 -35.14 -13.89
N LEU A 12 -40.60 -34.58 -14.29
CA LEU A 12 -39.51 -34.33 -13.38
C LEU A 12 -40.00 -33.20 -12.45
N GLU A 13 -40.48 -33.56 -11.28
CA GLU A 13 -40.60 -32.62 -10.18
C GLU A 13 -39.16 -32.26 -9.78
N VAL A 14 -38.70 -31.13 -10.24
CA VAL A 14 -37.50 -30.49 -9.68
C VAL A 14 -37.92 -29.92 -8.34
N THR A 15 -37.96 -30.76 -7.32
CA THR A 15 -38.04 -30.35 -5.93
C THR A 15 -36.62 -30.02 -5.45
N GLY A 16 -36.14 -28.89 -5.84
CA GLY A 16 -34.98 -28.22 -5.29
C GLY A 16 -35.22 -26.75 -5.45
N ALA A 17 -35.69 -26.10 -4.40
CA ALA A 17 -35.60 -24.66 -4.33
C ALA A 17 -34.09 -24.33 -4.27
N GLU A 18 -33.47 -24.17 -5.43
CA GLU A 18 -32.14 -23.62 -5.52
C GLU A 18 -32.19 -22.20 -4.93
N THR A 19 -31.56 -22.03 -3.77
CA THR A 19 -31.34 -20.70 -3.19
C THR A 19 -30.50 -19.90 -4.17
N LEU A 20 -30.99 -18.72 -4.56
CA LEU A 20 -30.24 -17.82 -5.41
C LEU A 20 -28.92 -17.41 -4.74
N PRO A 21 -27.80 -17.30 -5.49
CA PRO A 21 -26.52 -16.93 -4.91
C PRO A 21 -26.55 -15.52 -4.30
N PRO A 22 -25.73 -15.24 -3.27
CA PRO A 22 -25.70 -13.92 -2.63
C PRO A 22 -25.20 -12.86 -3.61
N PRO A 23 -25.76 -11.64 -3.54
CA PRO A 23 -25.23 -10.49 -4.28
C PRO A 23 -23.95 -9.95 -3.63
N LEU A 24 -23.28 -9.02 -4.31
CA LEU A 24 -22.17 -8.24 -3.77
C LEU A 24 -22.67 -6.88 -3.31
N LEU A 25 -22.34 -6.51 -2.06
CA LEU A 25 -22.66 -5.22 -1.49
C LEU A 25 -21.37 -4.44 -1.23
N SER A 26 -21.31 -3.22 -1.69
CA SER A 26 -20.21 -2.28 -1.46
C SER A 26 -20.74 -0.89 -1.17
N SER A 27 -19.92 -0.05 -0.55
CA SER A 27 -20.24 1.35 -0.28
C SER A 27 -19.32 2.27 -1.08
N LYS A 28 -19.88 3.39 -1.53
CA LYS A 28 -19.15 4.43 -2.27
C LYS A 28 -19.59 5.82 -1.83
N PRO A 29 -18.71 6.80 -1.76
CA PRO A 29 -17.24 6.70 -1.98
C PRO A 29 -16.51 6.06 -0.82
N VAL A 30 -17.14 5.97 0.35
CA VAL A 30 -16.55 5.49 1.61
C VAL A 30 -17.61 4.75 2.43
N SER A 31 -17.20 4.21 3.57
CA SER A 31 -18.04 3.44 4.50
C SER A 31 -18.40 4.20 5.79
N TRP A 32 -18.40 5.53 5.75
CA TRP A 32 -18.80 6.35 6.89
C TRP A 32 -19.68 7.52 6.48
N ILE A 33 -20.43 8.04 7.45
CA ILE A 33 -21.25 9.24 7.34
C ILE A 33 -20.60 10.36 8.14
N THR A 34 -20.38 11.50 7.52
CA THR A 34 -19.94 12.74 8.19
C THR A 34 -20.75 13.90 7.65
N PRO A 35 -20.75 15.07 8.30
CA PRO A 35 -21.35 16.26 7.71
C PRO A 35 -20.81 16.53 6.30
N GLY A 36 -21.72 16.64 5.35
CA GLY A 36 -21.39 16.86 3.94
C GLY A 36 -21.13 15.62 3.12
N LEU A 37 -21.19 14.41 3.71
CA LEU A 37 -20.97 13.16 3.01
C LEU A 37 -22.01 12.12 3.42
N THR A 38 -22.76 11.64 2.42
CA THR A 38 -23.70 10.52 2.56
C THR A 38 -23.25 9.39 1.60
N PRO A 39 -22.82 8.24 2.12
CA PRO A 39 -22.41 7.15 1.25
C PRO A 39 -23.62 6.51 0.56
N THR A 40 -23.36 5.82 -0.52
CA THR A 40 -24.32 5.03 -1.27
C THR A 40 -23.89 3.58 -1.25
N LEU A 41 -24.79 2.67 -0.88
CA LEU A 41 -24.61 1.25 -1.00
C LEU A 41 -24.93 0.80 -2.41
N LEU A 42 -24.07 -0.02 -3.00
CA LEU A 42 -24.23 -0.62 -4.31
C LEU A 42 -24.41 -2.13 -4.14
N CYS A 43 -25.59 -2.62 -4.53
CA CYS A 43 -25.90 -4.05 -4.51
C CYS A 43 -25.91 -4.58 -5.94
N ARG A 44 -25.04 -5.56 -6.23
CA ARG A 44 -24.88 -6.15 -7.56
C ARG A 44 -25.25 -7.63 -7.52
N GLY A 45 -26.24 -8.03 -8.30
CA GLY A 45 -26.75 -9.41 -8.33
C GLY A 45 -26.31 -10.27 -9.52
N GLY A 46 -25.88 -9.69 -10.61
CA GLY A 46 -25.49 -10.42 -11.82
C GLY A 46 -26.65 -10.92 -12.70
N ILE A 47 -27.91 -10.70 -12.32
CA ILE A 47 -29.13 -11.03 -13.07
C ILE A 47 -29.94 -9.77 -13.29
N ARG A 48 -30.48 -9.60 -14.51
CA ARG A 48 -31.37 -8.48 -14.84
C ARG A 48 -32.83 -8.81 -14.47
N GLY A 49 -33.62 -7.76 -14.27
CA GLY A 49 -35.05 -7.89 -14.02
C GLY A 49 -35.41 -8.34 -12.61
N VAL A 50 -34.48 -8.17 -11.66
CA VAL A 50 -34.67 -8.55 -10.26
C VAL A 50 -35.06 -7.35 -9.41
N THR A 51 -35.67 -7.63 -8.26
CA THR A 51 -35.93 -6.63 -7.22
C THR A 51 -34.87 -6.77 -6.13
N PHE A 52 -34.16 -5.69 -5.86
CA PHE A 52 -33.15 -5.62 -4.81
C PHE A 52 -33.76 -5.19 -3.48
N LEU A 53 -33.32 -5.84 -2.41
CA LEU A 53 -33.80 -5.65 -1.06
C LEU A 53 -32.63 -5.27 -0.14
N LEU A 54 -32.74 -4.14 0.55
CA LEU A 54 -31.74 -3.71 1.53
C LEU A 54 -32.26 -3.94 2.93
N ARG A 55 -31.43 -4.52 3.79
CA ARG A 55 -31.73 -4.75 5.20
C ARG A 55 -30.63 -4.20 6.09
N ARG A 56 -31.01 -3.69 7.24
CA ARG A 56 -30.10 -3.33 8.33
C ARG A 56 -30.27 -4.34 9.47
N ASP A 57 -29.17 -4.79 10.07
CA ASP A 57 -29.20 -5.68 11.22
C ASP A 57 -30.01 -5.08 12.35
N GLY A 58 -30.91 -5.90 12.96
CA GLY A 58 -31.81 -5.46 14.00
C GLY A 58 -33.19 -5.01 13.48
N ASP A 59 -33.38 -4.85 12.20
CA ASP A 59 -34.67 -4.54 11.61
C ASP A 59 -35.37 -5.81 11.11
N ASP A 60 -36.65 -5.95 11.44
CA ASP A 60 -37.46 -7.09 11.04
C ASP A 60 -37.89 -7.05 9.57
N GLN A 61 -37.81 -5.89 8.94
CA GLN A 61 -38.24 -5.65 7.57
C GLN A 61 -37.14 -5.04 6.73
N PHE A 62 -37.26 -5.22 5.41
CA PHE A 62 -36.37 -4.54 4.47
C PHE A 62 -36.56 -3.03 4.52
N LEU A 63 -35.46 -2.29 4.60
CA LEU A 63 -35.46 -0.82 4.65
C LEU A 63 -35.91 -0.21 3.32
N LYS A 64 -35.43 -0.80 2.22
CA LYS A 64 -35.71 -0.33 0.87
C LYS A 64 -35.84 -1.48 -0.09
N VAL A 65 -36.69 -1.28 -1.09
CA VAL A 65 -36.94 -2.20 -2.18
C VAL A 65 -36.77 -1.41 -3.48
N VAL A 66 -35.91 -1.88 -4.38
CA VAL A 66 -35.68 -1.26 -5.68
C VAL A 66 -35.88 -2.26 -6.80
N GLU A 67 -36.78 -1.96 -7.70
CA GLU A 67 -36.98 -2.71 -8.93
C GLU A 67 -35.96 -2.28 -9.98
N ALA A 68 -35.24 -3.24 -10.55
CA ALA A 68 -34.21 -2.98 -11.54
C ALA A 68 -34.46 -3.83 -12.81
N PRO A 69 -35.45 -3.43 -13.66
CA PRO A 69 -35.85 -4.27 -14.80
C PRO A 69 -34.77 -4.42 -15.87
N GLU A 70 -33.86 -3.47 -15.98
CA GLU A 70 -32.81 -3.46 -17.03
C GLU A 70 -31.38 -3.42 -16.49
N ALA A 71 -31.21 -3.42 -15.18
CA ALA A 71 -29.89 -3.32 -14.54
C ALA A 71 -29.58 -4.57 -13.71
N VAL A 72 -28.30 -4.81 -13.52
CA VAL A 72 -27.78 -5.90 -12.66
C VAL A 72 -27.43 -5.41 -11.26
N GLU A 73 -27.64 -4.12 -10.98
CA GLU A 73 -27.26 -3.48 -9.74
C GLU A 73 -28.31 -2.44 -9.33
N ALA A 74 -28.34 -2.15 -8.02
CA ALA A 74 -29.16 -1.08 -7.46
C ALA A 74 -28.32 -0.26 -6.45
N THR A 75 -28.66 1.01 -6.33
CA THR A 75 -28.01 1.95 -5.41
C THR A 75 -28.96 2.37 -4.30
N PHE A 76 -28.44 2.42 -3.06
CA PHE A 76 -29.21 2.80 -1.88
C PHE A 76 -28.45 3.88 -1.12
N PRO A 77 -28.91 5.16 -1.12
CA PRO A 77 -28.36 6.18 -0.22
C PRO A 77 -28.58 5.79 1.24
N VAL A 78 -27.56 5.98 2.08
CA VAL A 78 -27.59 5.57 3.48
C VAL A 78 -27.38 6.79 4.38
N HIS A 79 -28.35 7.05 5.26
CA HIS A 79 -28.35 8.20 6.18
C HIS A 79 -28.10 7.83 7.64
N GLN A 80 -28.03 6.55 7.96
CA GLN A 80 -27.86 6.07 9.32
C GLN A 80 -26.74 5.02 9.39
N ALA A 81 -25.98 5.05 10.47
CA ALA A 81 -25.00 4.01 10.76
C ALA A 81 -25.67 2.66 11.00
N GLY A 82 -24.97 1.60 10.72
CA GLY A 82 -25.43 0.23 10.95
C GLY A 82 -24.71 -0.77 10.08
N ASN A 83 -25.09 -2.01 10.25
CA ASN A 83 -24.64 -3.12 9.43
C ASN A 83 -25.71 -3.47 8.40
N TYR A 84 -25.34 -3.38 7.14
CA TYR A 84 -26.26 -3.56 6.03
C TYR A 84 -25.93 -4.82 5.24
N SER A 85 -26.97 -5.49 4.75
CA SER A 85 -26.87 -6.55 3.78
C SER A 85 -27.94 -6.38 2.72
N CYS A 86 -27.70 -6.91 1.53
CA CYS A 86 -28.70 -6.91 0.46
C CYS A 86 -28.98 -8.31 -0.04
N SER A 87 -30.14 -8.48 -0.62
CA SER A 87 -30.59 -9.66 -1.31
C SER A 87 -31.39 -9.25 -2.55
N TYR A 88 -31.73 -10.19 -3.39
CA TYR A 88 -32.59 -9.94 -4.55
C TYR A 88 -33.59 -11.08 -4.71
N ARG A 89 -34.70 -10.78 -5.36
CA ARG A 89 -35.68 -11.78 -5.76
C ARG A 89 -36.11 -11.57 -7.21
N THR A 90 -36.45 -12.66 -7.86
CA THR A 90 -36.80 -12.66 -9.30
C THR A 90 -38.25 -12.25 -9.60
N HIS A 91 -39.14 -12.34 -8.59
CA HIS A 91 -40.52 -11.88 -8.68
C HIS A 91 -41.06 -11.54 -7.29
N ALA A 92 -42.16 -10.78 -7.23
CA ALA A 92 -42.70 -10.22 -5.99
C ALA A 92 -43.06 -11.25 -4.91
N ALA A 93 -43.47 -12.47 -5.31
CA ALA A 93 -43.76 -13.57 -4.39
C ALA A 93 -42.61 -14.55 -4.23
N GLY A 94 -41.44 -14.26 -4.83
CA GLY A 94 -40.25 -15.12 -4.78
C GLY A 94 -39.52 -15.06 -3.44
N THR A 95 -38.88 -16.18 -3.10
CA THR A 95 -37.96 -16.22 -1.97
C THR A 95 -36.72 -15.40 -2.29
N PRO A 96 -36.30 -14.48 -1.39
CA PRO A 96 -35.06 -13.73 -1.59
C PRO A 96 -33.82 -14.64 -1.68
N SER A 97 -32.80 -14.17 -2.39
CA SER A 97 -31.48 -14.81 -2.42
C SER A 97 -30.87 -14.89 -1.02
N GLU A 98 -29.82 -15.67 -0.86
CA GLU A 98 -28.97 -15.57 0.31
C GLU A 98 -28.48 -14.11 0.44
N PRO A 99 -28.38 -13.59 1.69
CA PRO A 99 -27.92 -12.22 1.87
C PRO A 99 -26.44 -12.06 1.50
N SER A 100 -26.07 -10.86 1.06
CA SER A 100 -24.69 -10.49 0.84
C SER A 100 -23.88 -10.52 2.13
N ALA A 101 -22.54 -10.46 2.02
CA ALA A 101 -21.70 -10.12 3.14
C ALA A 101 -22.11 -8.74 3.71
N THR A 102 -21.99 -8.61 5.02
CA THR A 102 -22.37 -7.38 5.72
C THR A 102 -21.39 -6.24 5.44
N VAL A 103 -21.92 -5.05 5.16
CA VAL A 103 -21.16 -3.82 5.06
C VAL A 103 -21.52 -2.93 6.25
N THR A 104 -20.51 -2.52 7.01
CA THR A 104 -20.67 -1.65 8.16
C THR A 104 -20.51 -0.19 7.76
N ILE A 105 -21.51 0.62 8.05
CA ILE A 105 -21.47 2.08 7.88
C ILE A 105 -21.35 2.71 9.26
N GLN A 106 -20.29 3.51 9.45
CA GLN A 106 -20.02 4.23 10.70
C GLN A 106 -20.47 5.68 10.57
N GLU A 107 -20.88 6.26 11.69
CA GLU A 107 -21.12 7.69 11.78
C GLU A 107 -19.97 8.37 12.51
N MET A 108 -19.42 9.42 11.91
CA MET A 108 -18.30 10.16 12.44
C MET A 108 -18.60 11.66 12.45
N ALA A 109 -18.24 12.34 13.55
CA ALA A 109 -18.41 13.80 13.65
C ALA A 109 -17.47 14.55 12.67
N THR A 110 -16.28 14.00 12.43
CA THR A 110 -15.28 14.51 11.51
C THR A 110 -14.77 13.40 10.61
N PRO A 111 -14.28 13.70 9.39
CA PRO A 111 -13.68 12.67 8.53
C PRO A 111 -12.49 11.97 9.22
N PRO A 112 -12.23 10.70 8.89
CA PRO A 112 -11.08 10.00 9.42
C PRO A 112 -9.76 10.62 8.94
N PRO A 113 -8.63 10.40 9.67
CA PRO A 113 -7.37 11.04 9.34
C PRO A 113 -6.84 10.59 7.98
N PRO A 114 -6.08 11.47 7.29
CA PRO A 114 -5.34 11.09 6.09
C PRO A 114 -4.07 10.34 6.49
N ARG A 115 -3.36 9.82 5.51
CA ARG A 115 -2.05 9.20 5.68
C ARG A 115 -0.97 10.12 5.14
N LEU A 116 -0.05 10.55 6.02
CA LEU A 116 1.10 11.35 5.66
C LEU A 116 2.35 10.47 5.70
N THR A 117 3.12 10.49 4.63
CA THR A 117 4.37 9.77 4.53
C THR A 117 5.41 10.57 3.76
N VAL A 118 6.68 10.28 4.02
CA VAL A 118 7.79 10.70 3.19
C VAL A 118 8.41 9.44 2.59
N GLU A 119 8.26 9.28 1.27
CA GLU A 119 8.69 8.07 0.55
C GLU A 119 8.20 6.76 1.21
N GLY A 120 6.95 6.76 1.69
CA GLY A 120 6.34 5.63 2.37
C GLY A 120 6.76 5.43 3.83
N LYS A 121 7.55 6.34 4.40
CA LYS A 121 8.09 6.26 5.77
C LYS A 121 7.51 7.35 6.66
N SER A 122 7.62 7.16 7.99
CA SER A 122 7.18 8.12 9.01
C SER A 122 8.28 9.10 9.46
N ALA A 123 9.48 8.98 8.92
CA ALA A 123 10.59 9.89 9.19
C ALA A 123 11.56 9.94 8.01
N ALA A 124 12.22 11.06 7.83
CA ALA A 124 13.28 11.22 6.84
C ALA A 124 14.38 12.15 7.36
N VAL A 125 15.59 11.93 6.87
CA VAL A 125 16.69 12.87 6.91
C VAL A 125 16.89 13.43 5.51
N LEU A 126 16.82 14.76 5.40
CA LEU A 126 17.03 15.46 4.14
C LEU A 126 18.30 16.28 4.24
N LEU A 127 19.18 16.15 3.25
CA LEU A 127 20.26 17.05 3.02
C LEU A 127 19.70 18.27 2.29
N LEU A 128 19.93 19.48 2.80
CA LEU A 128 19.31 20.69 2.25
C LEU A 128 19.64 20.87 0.77
N GLY A 129 18.67 21.35 0.03
CA GLY A 129 18.77 21.55 -1.43
C GLY A 129 18.52 20.27 -2.26
N ARG A 130 18.31 19.14 -1.64
CA ARG A 130 17.98 17.88 -2.32
C ARG A 130 16.48 17.75 -2.53
N LYS A 131 16.11 16.97 -3.55
CA LYS A 131 14.70 16.67 -3.83
C LYS A 131 14.12 15.80 -2.74
N GLY A 132 12.90 16.10 -2.34
CA GLY A 132 12.10 15.29 -1.43
C GLY A 132 10.66 15.76 -1.46
N SER A 133 9.74 14.88 -1.11
CA SER A 133 8.32 15.23 -1.04
C SER A 133 7.62 14.50 0.11
N LEU A 134 6.66 15.21 0.73
CA LEU A 134 5.65 14.61 1.60
C LEU A 134 4.42 14.26 0.78
N SER A 135 3.88 13.08 1.02
CA SER A 135 2.64 12.62 0.40
C SER A 135 1.54 12.56 1.44
N CYS A 136 0.43 13.26 1.20
CA CYS A 136 -0.76 13.18 2.02
C CYS A 136 -1.90 12.58 1.20
N VAL A 137 -2.44 11.45 1.66
CA VAL A 137 -3.48 10.68 0.97
C VAL A 137 -4.73 10.64 1.81
N ALA A 138 -5.84 11.12 1.25
CA ALA A 138 -7.16 11.00 1.84
C ALA A 138 -7.84 9.70 1.40
N PRO A 139 -8.80 9.19 2.18
CA PRO A 139 -9.55 7.99 1.80
C PRO A 139 -10.59 8.21 0.71
N LEU A 140 -10.72 9.43 0.19
CA LEU A 140 -11.65 9.79 -0.89
C LEU A 140 -11.08 10.88 -1.77
N GLU A 141 -11.71 11.07 -2.94
CA GLU A 141 -11.32 12.08 -3.90
C GLU A 141 -11.91 13.46 -3.57
N GLY A 142 -11.26 14.50 -4.06
CA GLY A 142 -11.78 15.87 -3.99
C GLY A 142 -11.61 16.55 -2.64
N ALA A 143 -10.80 16.02 -1.74
CA ALA A 143 -10.49 16.65 -0.46
C ALA A 143 -9.61 17.90 -0.62
N VAL A 144 -9.73 18.83 0.32
CA VAL A 144 -8.85 19.99 0.46
C VAL A 144 -7.87 19.74 1.59
N PHE A 145 -6.58 19.73 1.29
CA PHE A 145 -5.53 19.34 2.21
C PHE A 145 -4.86 20.53 2.88
N GLN A 146 -4.38 20.31 4.10
CA GLN A 146 -3.57 21.27 4.84
C GLN A 146 -2.39 20.55 5.49
N LEU A 147 -1.18 21.01 5.23
CA LEU A 147 0.04 20.56 5.90
C LEU A 147 0.33 21.49 7.07
N ARG A 148 0.64 20.92 8.24
CA ARG A 148 0.88 21.68 9.46
C ARG A 148 2.16 21.23 10.15
N ARG A 149 2.82 22.20 10.79
CA ARG A 149 3.87 21.94 11.78
C ARG A 149 3.44 22.59 13.10
N GLY A 150 3.08 21.75 14.08
CA GLY A 150 2.37 22.26 15.26
C GLY A 150 1.03 22.87 14.86
N ASP A 151 0.75 24.09 15.30
CA ASP A 151 -0.49 24.80 14.99
C ASP A 151 -0.42 25.68 13.73
N LYS A 152 0.76 25.70 13.08
CA LYS A 152 0.97 26.54 11.89
C LYS A 152 0.71 25.77 10.61
N GLU A 153 -0.09 26.34 9.73
CA GLU A 153 -0.19 25.90 8.34
C GLU A 153 1.09 26.26 7.59
N LEU A 154 1.57 25.32 6.80
CA LEU A 154 2.71 25.52 5.93
C LEU A 154 2.26 25.68 4.49
N LEU A 155 2.61 26.83 3.92
CA LEU A 155 2.35 27.16 2.53
C LEU A 155 3.60 26.84 1.71
N ILE A 156 3.73 25.59 1.31
CA ILE A 156 4.80 25.16 0.41
C ILE A 156 4.21 24.69 -0.92
N ASN A 157 5.02 24.68 -1.95
CA ASN A 157 4.62 24.21 -3.27
C ASN A 157 4.07 22.80 -3.18
N ARG A 158 2.92 22.61 -3.79
CA ARG A 158 2.24 21.31 -3.82
C ARG A 158 1.74 20.99 -5.21
N TRP A 159 1.66 19.70 -5.51
CA TRP A 159 1.05 19.20 -6.73
C TRP A 159 0.25 17.94 -6.44
N SER A 160 -0.62 17.57 -7.35
CA SER A 160 -1.43 16.37 -7.26
C SER A 160 -1.22 15.51 -8.50
N SER A 161 -0.93 14.22 -8.30
CA SER A 161 -0.86 13.23 -9.38
C SER A 161 -2.12 12.38 -9.48
N SER A 162 -3.01 12.49 -8.49
CA SER A 162 -4.24 11.72 -8.35
C SER A 162 -5.23 12.52 -7.50
N PRO A 163 -6.54 12.38 -7.72
CA PRO A 163 -7.53 13.23 -7.04
C PRO A 163 -7.67 12.95 -5.53
N ASP A 164 -7.09 11.88 -5.01
CA ASP A 164 -7.15 11.51 -3.59
C ASP A 164 -5.92 11.92 -2.78
N ARG A 165 -4.93 12.57 -3.40
CA ARG A 165 -3.65 12.86 -2.76
C ARG A 165 -3.02 14.15 -3.22
N VAL A 166 -2.13 14.67 -2.37
CA VAL A 166 -1.31 15.84 -2.65
C VAL A 166 0.13 15.57 -2.22
N PHE A 167 1.07 16.11 -2.97
CA PHE A 167 2.49 16.09 -2.66
C PHE A 167 2.97 17.49 -2.29
N PHE A 168 3.81 17.59 -1.25
CA PHE A 168 4.42 18.83 -0.81
C PHE A 168 5.91 18.78 -1.11
N ASP A 169 6.43 19.80 -1.81
CA ASP A 169 7.82 19.88 -2.22
C ASP A 169 8.70 20.30 -1.03
N LEU A 170 9.71 19.48 -0.73
CA LEU A 170 10.65 19.70 0.36
C LEU A 170 11.99 20.31 -0.08
N LYS A 171 12.19 20.55 -1.37
CA LYS A 171 13.47 21.02 -1.92
C LYS A 171 13.96 22.35 -1.33
N TRP A 172 13.03 23.21 -1.01
CA TRP A 172 13.31 24.59 -0.59
C TRP A 172 13.24 24.79 0.93
N MET A 173 13.35 23.74 1.71
CA MET A 173 13.37 23.80 3.16
C MET A 173 14.61 24.51 3.67
N ALA A 174 14.44 25.33 4.71
CA ALA A 174 15.51 25.98 5.46
C ALA A 174 15.88 25.15 6.70
N PRO A 175 17.06 25.35 7.32
CA PRO A 175 17.47 24.57 8.48
C PRO A 175 16.46 24.56 9.63
N GLY A 176 15.75 25.66 9.88
CA GLY A 176 14.72 25.77 10.92
C GLY A 176 13.39 25.07 10.61
N ASP A 177 13.25 24.50 9.44
CA ASP A 177 11.99 23.87 9.01
C ASP A 177 11.87 22.40 9.41
N GLY A 178 12.85 21.85 10.10
CA GLY A 178 12.78 20.49 10.64
C GLY A 178 11.76 20.35 11.76
N GLY A 179 11.31 19.14 12.03
CA GLY A 179 10.37 18.82 13.09
C GLY A 179 9.27 17.85 12.70
N LEU A 180 8.18 17.88 13.47
CA LEU A 180 7.03 17.02 13.28
C LEU A 180 5.99 17.70 12.41
N TYR A 181 5.60 17.02 11.35
CA TYR A 181 4.58 17.45 10.39
C TYR A 181 3.35 16.57 10.48
N THR A 182 2.20 17.18 10.36
CA THR A 182 0.90 16.50 10.23
C THR A 182 0.14 17.05 9.04
N CYS A 183 -0.76 16.24 8.50
CA CYS A 183 -1.65 16.60 7.43
C CYS A 183 -3.10 16.36 7.88
N ARG A 184 -3.99 17.22 7.44
CA ARG A 184 -5.44 17.06 7.59
C ARG A 184 -6.13 17.49 6.31
N TYR A 185 -7.38 17.11 6.17
CA TYR A 185 -8.20 17.50 5.04
C TYR A 185 -9.62 17.83 5.49
N HIS A 186 -10.34 18.55 4.66
CA HIS A 186 -11.78 18.68 4.76
C HIS A 186 -12.45 18.38 3.42
N LEU A 187 -13.72 18.04 3.47
CA LEU A 187 -14.53 17.86 2.28
C LEU A 187 -14.82 19.22 1.64
N ARG A 188 -15.10 19.24 0.35
CA ARG A 188 -15.49 20.47 -0.36
C ARG A 188 -16.85 20.95 0.17
N GLY A 189 -16.97 22.23 0.37
CA GLY A 189 -18.16 22.89 0.88
C GLY A 189 -17.82 24.00 1.86
N GLU A 190 -18.83 24.77 2.23
CA GLU A 190 -18.66 25.83 3.22
C GLU A 190 -18.67 25.25 4.62
N GLN A 191 -17.73 25.67 5.45
CA GLN A 191 -17.64 25.33 6.88
C GLN A 191 -17.61 23.81 7.16
N MET A 192 -16.98 23.04 6.29
CA MET A 192 -16.79 21.60 6.53
C MET A 192 -15.78 21.37 7.66
N PRO A 193 -16.04 20.41 8.57
CA PRO A 193 -15.10 20.10 9.64
C PRO A 193 -13.82 19.50 9.08
N TRP A 194 -12.68 19.86 9.71
CA TRP A 194 -11.41 19.22 9.43
C TRP A 194 -11.40 17.77 9.90
N SER A 195 -10.73 16.91 9.17
CA SER A 195 -10.42 15.58 9.64
C SER A 195 -9.55 15.63 10.89
N ALA A 196 -9.44 14.50 11.61
CA ALA A 196 -8.36 14.31 12.56
C ALA A 196 -7.01 14.43 11.85
N ASP A 197 -5.97 14.83 12.58
CA ASP A 197 -4.61 14.91 12.06
C ASP A 197 -4.08 13.50 11.72
N SER A 198 -3.27 13.43 10.68
CA SER A 198 -2.51 12.21 10.37
C SER A 198 -1.53 11.89 11.50
N GLU A 199 -1.02 10.66 11.50
CA GLU A 199 0.18 10.34 12.29
C GLU A 199 1.31 11.27 11.85
N PRO A 200 2.12 11.78 12.81
CA PRO A 200 3.17 12.73 12.50
C PRO A 200 4.31 12.09 11.70
N VAL A 201 4.91 12.88 10.83
CA VAL A 201 6.16 12.57 10.14
C VAL A 201 7.25 13.47 10.68
N GLU A 202 8.36 12.88 11.11
CA GLU A 202 9.52 13.64 11.58
C GLU A 202 10.48 13.89 10.43
N LEU A 203 10.82 15.16 10.19
CA LEU A 203 11.82 15.56 9.23
C LEU A 203 13.05 16.11 9.97
N LEU A 204 14.21 15.52 9.72
CA LEU A 204 15.50 16.06 10.11
C LEU A 204 16.16 16.68 8.88
N LEU A 205 16.58 17.92 9.01
CA LEU A 205 17.23 18.66 7.94
C LEU A 205 18.69 18.92 8.31
N SER A 206 19.60 18.47 7.46
CA SER A 206 21.03 18.70 7.65
C SER A 206 21.54 19.66 6.57
N ASP A 207 22.17 20.76 7.01
CA ASP A 207 22.85 21.71 6.13
C ASP A 207 24.30 21.29 5.84
N GLU A 208 24.75 20.15 6.38
CA GLU A 208 26.10 19.60 6.19
C GLU A 208 27.24 20.54 6.65
N THR A 209 26.96 21.45 7.60
CA THR A 209 27.95 22.37 8.11
C THR A 209 28.77 21.82 9.28
N LEU A 210 28.27 20.75 9.93
CA LEU A 210 28.96 20.09 11.03
C LEU A 210 29.76 18.89 10.53
N PRO A 211 30.86 18.53 11.25
CA PRO A 211 31.67 17.39 10.83
C PRO A 211 30.93 16.08 10.93
N ALA A 212 31.38 15.11 10.14
CA ALA A 212 30.81 13.74 10.17
C ALA A 212 30.98 13.15 11.58
N PRO A 213 29.99 12.37 12.05
CA PRO A 213 30.13 11.61 13.28
C PRO A 213 31.13 10.47 13.12
N ASP A 214 31.70 10.02 14.24
CA ASP A 214 32.40 8.74 14.29
C ASP A 214 31.39 7.62 14.32
N PHE A 215 31.41 6.78 13.29
CA PHE A 215 30.45 5.70 13.14
C PHE A 215 31.17 4.34 13.06
N SER A 216 30.85 3.44 13.99
CA SER A 216 31.49 2.14 14.12
C SER A 216 30.48 1.05 14.44
N ALA A 217 30.86 -0.19 14.19
CA ALA A 217 30.02 -1.35 14.43
C ALA A 217 30.73 -2.39 15.31
N GLU A 218 29.94 -3.12 16.10
CA GLU A 218 30.34 -4.31 16.81
C GLU A 218 29.44 -5.46 16.39
N PRO A 219 29.92 -6.50 15.69
CA PRO A 219 31.36 -6.79 15.42
C PRO A 219 31.96 -5.87 14.33
N ALA A 220 33.22 -5.49 14.54
CA ALA A 220 33.93 -4.59 13.61
C ALA A 220 34.16 -5.20 12.22
N THR A 221 34.11 -6.51 12.09
CA THR A 221 34.24 -7.23 10.82
C THR A 221 33.07 -6.99 9.86
N LEU A 222 31.93 -6.49 10.35
CA LEU A 222 30.71 -6.26 9.59
C LEU A 222 30.16 -7.53 8.89
N ARG A 223 30.51 -8.70 9.41
CA ARG A 223 30.04 -10.00 8.95
C ARG A 223 29.49 -10.83 10.11
N PRO A 224 28.37 -10.41 10.70
CA PRO A 224 27.79 -11.14 11.82
C PRO A 224 27.17 -12.46 11.36
N ALA A 225 27.06 -13.42 12.30
CA ALA A 225 26.27 -14.60 12.08
C ALA A 225 24.78 -14.29 12.06
N VAL A 226 24.01 -15.07 11.30
CA VAL A 226 22.54 -14.96 11.29
C VAL A 226 22.00 -15.11 12.73
N GLY A 227 21.06 -14.26 13.11
CA GLY A 227 20.44 -14.27 14.44
C GLY A 227 21.23 -13.54 15.52
N SER A 228 22.41 -12.98 15.22
CA SER A 228 23.21 -12.24 16.18
C SER A 228 22.75 -10.79 16.34
N LEU A 229 23.33 -10.12 17.35
CA LEU A 229 23.14 -8.68 17.61
C LEU A 229 24.27 -7.91 16.95
N VAL A 230 23.92 -6.83 16.24
CA VAL A 230 24.87 -5.86 15.72
C VAL A 230 24.60 -4.52 16.41
N GLN A 231 25.64 -3.96 17.02
CA GLN A 231 25.58 -2.64 17.62
C GLN A 231 26.27 -1.62 16.72
N LEU A 232 25.56 -0.55 16.39
CA LEU A 232 26.05 0.56 15.60
C LEU A 232 26.16 1.79 16.50
N ARG A 233 27.39 2.27 16.66
CA ARG A 233 27.71 3.36 17.56
C ARG A 233 28.03 4.61 16.77
N CYS A 234 27.31 5.70 17.09
CA CYS A 234 27.46 6.98 16.45
C CYS A 234 27.84 8.03 17.50
N ARG A 235 29.02 8.64 17.36
CA ARG A 235 29.52 9.63 18.28
C ARG A 235 29.65 10.98 17.61
N ALA A 236 29.08 12.02 18.24
CA ALA A 236 29.18 13.40 17.82
C ALA A 236 30.17 14.18 18.71
N PRO A 237 30.60 15.43 18.31
CA PRO A 237 31.51 16.25 19.11
C PRO A 237 30.92 16.72 20.43
N ARG A 238 29.59 16.74 20.59
CA ARG A 238 28.93 17.27 21.80
C ARG A 238 27.61 16.56 22.06
N ALA A 239 27.07 16.77 23.26
CA ALA A 239 25.75 16.28 23.65
C ALA A 239 24.63 17.20 23.14
N GLY A 240 23.37 16.73 23.30
CA GLY A 240 22.18 17.52 22.98
C GLY A 240 21.75 17.46 21.51
N LEU A 241 22.19 16.47 20.77
CA LEU A 241 21.91 16.33 19.35
C LEU A 241 20.90 15.23 19.08
N ARG A 242 20.20 15.33 17.97
CA ARG A 242 19.32 14.29 17.43
C ARG A 242 20.11 13.46 16.42
N PHE A 243 20.15 12.16 16.64
CA PHE A 243 20.86 11.22 15.76
C PHE A 243 19.90 10.41 14.91
N ALA A 244 20.28 10.20 13.66
CA ALA A 244 19.57 9.31 12.74
C ALA A 244 20.50 8.21 12.27
N LEU A 245 20.08 6.95 12.47
CA LEU A 245 20.65 5.82 11.77
C LEU A 245 19.99 5.75 10.39
N VAL A 246 20.81 5.75 9.36
CA VAL A 246 20.35 5.75 7.98
C VAL A 246 20.93 4.59 7.21
N ARG A 247 20.17 4.11 6.26
CA ARG A 247 20.58 3.12 5.26
C ARG A 247 20.63 3.82 3.90
N TYR A 248 21.72 3.68 3.20
CA TYR A 248 21.89 4.25 1.87
C TYR A 248 21.42 3.26 0.81
N TRP A 249 20.33 3.62 0.14
CA TRP A 249 19.78 2.94 -1.02
C TRP A 249 19.08 3.98 -1.89
N ASP A 250 19.70 4.40 -2.98
CA ASP A 250 19.16 5.47 -3.82
C ASP A 250 18.73 6.71 -2.99
N GLY A 251 19.57 7.06 -2.00
CA GLY A 251 19.30 8.06 -1.00
C GLY A 251 19.38 7.51 0.43
N TYR A 252 19.30 8.42 1.40
CA TYR A 252 19.34 8.05 2.81
C TYR A 252 17.95 7.76 3.33
N GLN A 253 17.73 6.54 3.81
CA GLN A 253 16.50 6.10 4.46
C GLN A 253 16.72 6.02 5.97
N VAL A 254 15.86 6.67 6.75
CA VAL A 254 15.91 6.61 8.21
C VAL A 254 15.44 5.26 8.71
N LEU A 255 16.24 4.63 9.55
CA LEU A 255 15.87 3.39 10.25
C LEU A 255 15.50 3.63 11.70
N ASP A 256 16.18 4.55 12.38
CA ASP A 256 15.93 4.89 13.78
C ASP A 256 16.41 6.30 14.09
N LEU A 257 15.76 6.92 15.07
CA LEU A 257 16.08 8.25 15.58
C LEU A 257 16.27 8.18 17.08
N GLN A 258 17.32 8.83 17.58
CA GLN A 258 17.61 8.90 19.01
C GLN A 258 18.03 10.30 19.43
N SER A 259 17.64 10.68 20.66
CA SER A 259 18.12 11.89 21.33
C SER A 259 18.76 11.47 22.65
N PRO A 260 20.00 10.98 22.63
CA PRO A 260 20.67 10.52 23.84
C PRO A 260 21.03 11.67 24.77
N ALA A 261 21.20 11.37 26.06
CA ALA A 261 21.63 12.36 27.04
C ALA A 261 23.10 12.81 26.82
N GLY A 262 23.94 11.91 26.29
CA GLY A 262 25.33 12.15 25.97
C GLY A 262 25.61 12.46 24.50
N ALA A 263 26.86 12.40 24.11
CA ALA A 263 27.32 12.68 22.76
C ALA A 263 27.34 11.44 21.85
N GLU A 264 26.81 10.31 22.33
CA GLU A 264 26.85 9.03 21.63
C GLU A 264 25.47 8.40 21.57
N ALA A 265 25.09 7.93 20.39
CA ALA A 265 23.91 7.11 20.16
C ALA A 265 24.33 5.67 19.88
N LEU A 266 23.62 4.71 20.48
CA LEU A 266 23.82 3.29 20.26
C LEU A 266 22.57 2.74 19.59
N PHE A 267 22.72 2.29 18.35
CA PHE A 267 21.67 1.63 17.59
C PHE A 267 21.90 0.12 17.59
N GLU A 268 20.85 -0.66 17.70
CA GLU A 268 20.93 -2.11 17.73
C GLU A 268 20.13 -2.72 16.58
N LEU A 269 20.78 -3.61 15.85
CA LEU A 269 20.12 -4.52 14.90
C LEU A 269 20.06 -5.90 15.57
N ARG A 270 18.86 -6.34 15.95
CA ARG A 270 18.63 -7.59 16.65
C ARG A 270 18.21 -8.67 15.67
N ASP A 271 18.64 -9.92 15.95
CA ASP A 271 18.26 -11.09 15.15
C ASP A 271 18.52 -10.87 13.66
N VAL A 272 19.74 -10.46 13.32
CA VAL A 272 20.10 -10.08 11.97
C VAL A 272 19.96 -11.25 10.99
N SER A 273 19.51 -10.92 9.80
CA SER A 273 19.30 -11.84 8.69
C SER A 273 19.88 -11.25 7.38
N PRO A 274 19.94 -12.00 6.30
CA PRO A 274 20.45 -11.47 5.04
C PRO A 274 19.74 -10.19 4.55
N ILE A 275 18.51 -9.96 4.94
CA ILE A 275 17.73 -8.74 4.62
C ILE A 275 18.37 -7.47 5.23
N ASP A 276 19.10 -7.61 6.33
CA ASP A 276 19.77 -6.49 7.00
C ASP A 276 21.10 -6.12 6.35
N SER A 277 21.57 -6.90 5.38
CA SER A 277 22.74 -6.58 4.59
C SER A 277 22.54 -5.29 3.82
N SER A 278 23.30 -4.25 4.13
CA SER A 278 23.16 -2.93 3.55
C SER A 278 24.33 -2.03 3.91
N ASN A 279 24.31 -0.84 3.34
CA ASN A 279 25.23 0.24 3.64
C ASN A 279 24.57 1.16 4.67
N TYR A 280 25.15 1.26 5.86
CA TYR A 280 24.66 2.06 6.97
C TYR A 280 25.52 3.28 7.19
N SER A 281 24.90 4.36 7.63
CA SER A 281 25.58 5.59 8.05
C SER A 281 24.82 6.25 9.20
N CYS A 282 25.36 7.34 9.71
CA CYS A 282 24.76 8.12 10.76
C CYS A 282 24.88 9.61 10.44
N ILE A 283 23.83 10.35 10.75
CA ILE A 283 23.75 11.80 10.63
C ILE A 283 23.23 12.35 11.94
N TYR A 284 23.78 13.45 12.43
CA TYR A 284 23.24 14.17 13.57
C TYR A 284 22.86 15.60 13.23
N VAL A 285 21.87 16.11 13.93
CA VAL A 285 21.32 17.46 13.73
C VAL A 285 21.08 18.11 15.09
N ASP A 286 21.42 19.39 15.19
CA ASP A 286 21.09 20.22 16.34
C ASP A 286 19.63 20.68 16.22
N THR A 287 18.82 20.41 17.24
CA THR A 287 17.42 20.83 17.30
C THR A 287 17.26 22.25 17.87
N ALA A 288 18.33 22.87 18.34
CA ALA A 288 18.38 24.27 18.77
C ALA A 288 18.92 25.16 17.64
N PRO A 289 18.54 26.46 17.59
CA PRO A 289 19.11 27.37 16.62
C PRO A 289 20.63 27.40 16.69
N PRO A 290 21.35 27.43 15.57
CA PRO A 290 20.93 27.62 14.18
C PRO A 290 20.53 26.36 13.43
N PHE A 291 20.19 25.26 14.08
CA PHE A 291 19.74 24.02 13.49
C PHE A 291 20.74 23.35 12.53
N ALA A 292 22.03 23.46 12.87
CA ALA A 292 23.09 22.90 12.05
C ALA A 292 23.05 21.36 12.05
N GLY A 293 23.41 20.77 10.93
CA GLY A 293 23.47 19.32 10.78
C GLY A 293 24.81 18.84 10.23
N SER A 294 25.10 17.56 10.40
CA SER A 294 26.35 16.96 9.98
C SER A 294 26.29 16.50 8.52
N VAL A 295 27.48 16.33 7.92
CA VAL A 295 27.64 15.44 6.78
C VAL A 295 27.46 13.99 7.26
N PRO A 296 27.08 13.05 6.38
CA PRO A 296 26.97 11.64 6.75
C PRO A 296 28.29 11.09 7.28
N GLY A 297 28.21 10.21 8.27
CA GLY A 297 29.37 9.47 8.78
C GLY A 297 29.89 8.45 7.77
N ALA A 298 30.96 7.74 8.17
CA ALA A 298 31.51 6.67 7.36
C ALA A 298 30.43 5.64 7.02
N HIS A 299 30.42 5.18 5.78
CA HIS A 299 29.51 4.13 5.33
C HIS A 299 30.05 2.78 5.77
N LEU A 300 29.22 2.03 6.50
CA LEU A 300 29.54 0.69 6.96
C LEU A 300 28.76 -0.35 6.15
N ASP A 301 29.47 -1.23 5.47
CA ASP A 301 28.88 -2.28 4.65
C ASP A 301 28.66 -3.54 5.50
N LEU A 302 27.44 -3.73 5.97
CA LEU A 302 27.05 -4.91 6.72
C LEU A 302 26.67 -6.02 5.74
N HIS A 303 27.26 -7.19 5.92
CA HIS A 303 26.95 -8.38 5.13
C HIS A 303 26.58 -9.54 6.05
N VAL A 304 25.35 -10.02 5.94
CA VAL A 304 24.84 -11.22 6.60
C VAL A 304 24.66 -12.29 5.53
N ASP A 305 25.37 -13.43 5.70
CA ASP A 305 25.34 -14.51 4.70
C ASP A 305 23.96 -15.16 4.64
N GLY A 306 23.59 -15.57 3.43
CA GLY A 306 22.37 -16.29 3.13
C GLY A 306 21.58 -15.67 1.99
N PRO A 307 20.58 -16.38 1.46
CA PRO A 307 19.73 -15.87 0.41
C PRO A 307 18.74 -14.85 0.98
N LEU A 308 18.41 -13.84 0.17
CA LEU A 308 17.29 -12.95 0.46
C LEU A 308 15.96 -13.70 0.31
N PRO A 309 14.90 -13.30 1.04
CA PRO A 309 13.58 -13.92 0.91
C PRO A 309 13.09 -13.90 -0.54
N LYS A 310 12.39 -14.95 -0.94
CA LYS A 310 11.84 -15.03 -2.29
C LYS A 310 10.77 -14.00 -2.52
N PRO A 311 10.73 -13.35 -3.69
CA PRO A 311 9.66 -12.45 -4.07
C PRO A 311 8.38 -13.22 -4.41
N GLN A 312 7.28 -12.49 -4.60
CA GLN A 312 6.03 -13.03 -5.11
C GLN A 312 5.85 -12.67 -6.57
N LEU A 313 5.60 -13.66 -7.39
CA LEU A 313 5.34 -13.50 -8.82
C LEU A 313 3.85 -13.74 -9.09
N ARG A 314 3.20 -12.82 -9.80
CA ARG A 314 1.81 -12.98 -10.23
C ARG A 314 1.61 -12.53 -11.66
N PRO A 315 0.77 -13.24 -12.43
CA PRO A 315 0.42 -12.82 -13.78
C PRO A 315 -0.55 -11.63 -13.73
N LEU A 316 -0.43 -10.72 -14.70
CA LEU A 316 -1.40 -9.64 -14.91
C LEU A 316 -2.41 -9.96 -16.03
N TRP A 317 -2.52 -11.22 -16.40
CA TRP A 317 -3.53 -11.74 -17.32
C TRP A 317 -4.34 -12.85 -16.66
N SER A 318 -5.45 -13.23 -17.26
CA SER A 318 -6.26 -14.39 -16.86
C SER A 318 -6.39 -15.35 -18.04
N GLY A 319 -6.33 -16.66 -17.76
CA GLY A 319 -6.41 -17.69 -18.78
C GLY A 319 -5.18 -17.77 -19.67
N ALA A 320 -5.38 -18.08 -20.95
CA ALA A 320 -4.31 -18.16 -21.93
C ALA A 320 -4.06 -16.80 -22.60
N VAL A 321 -2.79 -16.50 -22.89
CA VAL A 321 -2.39 -15.28 -23.62
C VAL A 321 -2.52 -15.55 -25.11
N SER A 322 -3.10 -14.60 -25.84
CA SER A 322 -3.21 -14.71 -27.31
C SER A 322 -1.86 -14.49 -27.96
N PRO A 323 -1.52 -15.25 -29.02
CA PRO A 323 -0.29 -15.03 -29.77
C PRO A 323 -0.16 -13.59 -30.29
N GLY A 324 1.04 -13.02 -30.17
CA GLY A 324 1.34 -11.64 -30.58
C GLY A 324 1.05 -10.57 -29.54
N GLN A 325 0.44 -10.93 -28.41
CA GLN A 325 0.25 -10.03 -27.28
C GLN A 325 1.43 -10.10 -26.28
N ASP A 326 1.53 -9.09 -25.44
CA ASP A 326 2.51 -9.08 -24.37
C ASP A 326 1.96 -9.76 -23.13
N ALA A 327 2.79 -10.51 -22.44
CA ALA A 327 2.50 -11.11 -21.14
C ALA A 327 3.28 -10.33 -20.07
N VAL A 328 2.56 -9.72 -19.14
CA VAL A 328 3.15 -8.95 -18.03
C VAL A 328 3.04 -9.75 -16.75
N LEU A 329 4.18 -9.97 -16.10
CA LEU A 329 4.25 -10.58 -14.78
C LEU A 329 4.75 -9.55 -13.77
N ARG A 330 4.10 -9.47 -12.63
CA ARG A 330 4.51 -8.57 -11.55
C ARG A 330 5.28 -9.34 -10.50
N CYS A 331 6.51 -8.91 -10.25
CA CYS A 331 7.40 -9.47 -9.24
C CYS A 331 7.50 -8.50 -8.07
N GLU A 332 6.93 -8.87 -6.92
CA GLU A 332 6.91 -8.03 -5.72
C GLU A 332 7.92 -8.57 -4.73
N SER A 333 8.91 -7.73 -4.41
CA SER A 333 9.96 -8.06 -3.44
C SER A 333 9.71 -7.31 -2.13
N SER A 334 9.81 -8.02 -1.00
CA SER A 334 9.74 -7.43 0.35
C SER A 334 11.04 -6.75 0.77
N VAL A 335 12.10 -6.89 0.00
CA VAL A 335 13.42 -6.31 0.26
C VAL A 335 13.77 -5.29 -0.81
N PRO A 336 14.61 -4.28 -0.49
CA PRO A 336 15.11 -3.37 -1.50
C PRO A 336 15.86 -4.14 -2.59
N TYR A 337 15.59 -3.83 -3.83
CA TYR A 337 16.21 -4.47 -4.99
C TYR A 337 16.76 -3.42 -5.96
N PHE A 338 17.77 -3.79 -6.69
CA PHE A 338 18.27 -3.03 -7.83
C PHE A 338 17.66 -3.51 -9.14
N THR A 339 17.58 -4.81 -9.31
CA THR A 339 17.05 -5.45 -10.50
C THR A 339 16.13 -6.60 -10.11
N LEU A 340 15.01 -6.74 -10.83
CA LEU A 340 14.17 -7.94 -10.82
C LEU A 340 14.44 -8.72 -12.10
N GLU A 341 14.59 -10.02 -11.99
CA GLU A 341 14.86 -10.90 -13.12
C GLU A 341 13.76 -11.96 -13.23
N LEU A 342 13.26 -12.16 -14.45
CA LEU A 342 12.35 -13.25 -14.79
C LEU A 342 13.16 -14.37 -15.41
N LEU A 343 13.01 -15.58 -14.87
CA LEU A 343 13.78 -16.76 -15.30
C LEU A 343 12.85 -17.83 -15.84
N ARG A 344 13.32 -18.47 -16.90
CA ARG A 344 12.77 -19.70 -17.45
C ARG A 344 13.89 -20.70 -17.63
N GLU A 345 13.73 -21.90 -17.07
CA GLU A 345 14.73 -22.98 -17.15
C GLU A 345 16.14 -22.54 -16.71
N GLY A 346 16.21 -21.63 -15.70
CA GLY A 346 17.46 -21.12 -15.16
C GLY A 346 18.08 -19.95 -15.92
N GLU A 347 17.48 -19.52 -17.04
CA GLU A 347 17.96 -18.39 -17.82
C GLU A 347 17.09 -17.14 -17.63
N VAL A 348 17.74 -15.97 -17.56
CA VAL A 348 17.05 -14.68 -17.47
C VAL A 348 16.47 -14.33 -18.83
N VAL A 349 15.14 -14.20 -18.87
CA VAL A 349 14.39 -13.89 -20.09
C VAL A 349 13.83 -12.47 -20.13
N ALA A 350 13.72 -11.82 -18.97
CA ALA A 350 13.32 -10.43 -18.84
C ALA A 350 13.88 -9.83 -17.56
N SER A 351 14.04 -8.51 -17.54
CA SER A 351 14.54 -7.78 -16.38
C SER A 351 13.76 -6.47 -16.21
N ALA A 352 13.61 -6.05 -14.96
CA ALA A 352 13.07 -4.76 -14.60
C ALA A 352 13.99 -4.10 -13.57
N TYR A 353 14.19 -2.80 -13.71
CA TYR A 353 15.03 -2.01 -12.80
C TYR A 353 14.16 -1.21 -11.84
N HIS A 354 14.61 -1.10 -10.60
CA HIS A 354 13.91 -0.28 -9.60
C HIS A 354 13.58 1.12 -10.16
N PRO A 355 12.37 1.65 -9.95
CA PRO A 355 11.26 1.14 -9.11
C PRO A 355 10.26 0.22 -9.82
N SER A 356 10.48 -0.16 -11.06
CA SER A 356 9.54 -1.02 -11.81
C SER A 356 9.47 -2.43 -11.23
N THR A 357 8.25 -2.95 -11.11
CA THR A 357 7.97 -4.32 -10.66
C THR A 357 7.45 -5.22 -11.78
N ASP A 358 7.26 -4.69 -12.98
CA ASP A 358 6.64 -5.38 -14.09
C ASP A 358 7.69 -5.94 -15.05
N LEU A 359 7.61 -7.25 -15.26
CA LEU A 359 8.46 -8.01 -16.19
C LEU A 359 7.61 -8.36 -17.42
N VAL A 360 8.06 -7.95 -18.59
CA VAL A 360 7.27 -8.05 -19.83
C VAL A 360 7.90 -9.06 -20.79
N LEU A 361 7.09 -10.03 -21.22
CA LEU A 361 7.39 -10.88 -22.37
C LEU A 361 6.65 -10.31 -23.57
N THR A 362 7.39 -9.81 -24.54
CA THR A 362 6.81 -9.16 -25.72
C THR A 362 6.54 -10.16 -26.83
N TYR A 363 5.47 -9.93 -27.61
CA TYR A 363 5.08 -10.76 -28.74
C TYR A 363 5.06 -12.26 -28.42
N VAL A 364 4.26 -12.64 -27.43
CA VAL A 364 4.19 -14.01 -26.97
C VAL A 364 3.73 -14.94 -28.09
N GLY A 365 4.44 -16.08 -28.25
CA GLY A 365 4.10 -17.16 -29.14
C GLY A 365 4.14 -18.50 -28.43
N PRO A 366 3.80 -19.60 -29.11
CA PRO A 366 3.78 -20.94 -28.50
C PRO A 366 5.08 -21.36 -27.82
N GLN A 367 6.21 -20.85 -28.29
CA GLN A 367 7.52 -21.12 -27.70
C GLN A 367 7.72 -20.50 -26.31
N HIS A 368 6.90 -19.52 -25.94
CA HIS A 368 6.97 -18.86 -24.65
C HIS A 368 6.15 -19.56 -23.56
N ALA A 369 5.34 -20.54 -23.93
CA ALA A 369 4.57 -21.32 -22.95
C ALA A 369 5.52 -22.06 -22.00
N GLY A 370 5.21 -22.08 -20.71
CA GLY A 370 5.99 -22.76 -19.71
C GLY A 370 5.98 -22.07 -18.35
N SER A 371 6.89 -22.49 -17.50
CA SER A 371 6.98 -22.08 -16.12
C SER A 371 8.02 -20.97 -15.95
N TYR A 372 7.62 -19.91 -15.27
CA TYR A 372 8.45 -18.74 -15.00
C TYR A 372 8.55 -18.48 -13.50
N SER A 373 9.73 -18.04 -13.07
CA SER A 373 9.97 -17.60 -11.70
C SER A 373 10.72 -16.27 -11.72
N CYS A 374 10.59 -15.46 -10.67
CA CYS A 374 11.37 -14.25 -10.55
C CYS A 374 12.28 -14.28 -9.33
N ARG A 375 13.31 -13.46 -9.37
CA ARG A 375 14.19 -13.19 -8.25
C ARG A 375 14.56 -11.72 -8.20
N SER A 376 14.89 -11.24 -7.00
CA SER A 376 15.44 -9.91 -6.80
C SER A 376 16.95 -9.97 -6.63
N ARG A 377 17.63 -9.01 -7.24
CA ARG A 377 19.06 -8.79 -7.07
C ARG A 377 19.28 -7.44 -6.42
N SER A 378 19.96 -7.41 -5.28
CA SER A 378 20.31 -6.16 -4.63
C SER A 378 21.54 -5.52 -5.32
N ARG A 379 21.83 -4.27 -4.94
CA ARG A 379 23.02 -3.55 -5.42
C ARG A 379 24.35 -4.25 -5.01
N TRP A 380 24.31 -4.99 -3.91
CA TRP A 380 25.34 -5.94 -3.49
C TRP A 380 25.11 -7.26 -4.25
N PRO A 381 26.10 -8.13 -4.35
CA PRO A 381 25.94 -9.41 -5.06
C PRO A 381 24.98 -10.39 -4.34
N LEU A 382 23.98 -9.86 -3.63
CA LEU A 382 22.96 -10.65 -2.97
C LEU A 382 21.80 -10.89 -3.93
N VAL A 383 21.41 -12.15 -4.05
CA VAL A 383 20.32 -12.61 -4.89
C VAL A 383 19.31 -13.33 -4.02
N SER A 384 18.02 -13.03 -4.23
CA SER A 384 16.96 -13.74 -3.52
C SER A 384 16.80 -15.17 -4.01
N GLU A 385 16.11 -15.99 -3.24
CA GLU A 385 15.55 -17.24 -3.72
C GLU A 385 14.56 -16.97 -4.85
N LEU A 386 14.32 -17.96 -5.71
CA LEU A 386 13.32 -17.89 -6.77
C LEU A 386 11.91 -17.87 -6.17
N SER A 387 11.04 -17.07 -6.75
CA SER A 387 9.60 -17.07 -6.44
C SER A 387 8.98 -18.43 -6.75
N ASN A 388 7.78 -18.65 -6.23
CA ASN A 388 6.93 -19.73 -6.72
C ASN A 388 6.67 -19.53 -8.22
N PRO A 389 6.64 -20.61 -9.01
CA PRO A 389 6.49 -20.49 -10.46
C PRO A 389 5.07 -20.07 -10.87
N VAL A 390 5.00 -19.36 -11.99
CA VAL A 390 3.77 -19.02 -12.70
C VAL A 390 3.81 -19.66 -14.07
N GLU A 391 2.74 -20.37 -14.43
CA GLU A 391 2.58 -20.99 -15.75
C GLU A 391 2.00 -20.00 -16.75
N LEU A 392 2.68 -19.86 -17.88
CA LEU A 392 2.19 -19.15 -19.05
C LEU A 392 1.62 -20.15 -20.05
N GLN A 393 0.34 -20.02 -20.35
CA GLN A 393 -0.32 -20.74 -21.42
C GLN A 393 -0.58 -19.80 -22.59
N VAL A 394 -0.32 -20.27 -23.81
CA VAL A 394 -0.55 -19.51 -25.02
C VAL A 394 -1.71 -20.13 -25.77
N ALA A 395 -2.69 -19.31 -26.18
CA ALA A 395 -3.88 -19.78 -26.86
C ALA A 395 -3.53 -20.43 -28.21
N GLY A 396 -4.13 -21.59 -28.52
CA GLY A 396 -3.92 -22.31 -29.79
C GLY A 396 -2.63 -23.13 -29.86
N SER A 397 -1.96 -23.35 -28.74
CA SER A 397 -0.80 -24.26 -28.66
C SER A 397 -1.22 -25.65 -28.20
#